data_ad341145be72d9edee080f8db0ba8c8c
#
_entry.id   ad341145be72d9edee080f8db0ba8c8c
#
_cell.length_a   1.000
_cell.length_b   1.000
_cell.length_c   1.000
_cell.angle_alpha   90.00
_cell.angle_beta   90.00
_cell.angle_gamma   90.00
#
_symmetry.space_group_name_H-M   'P 1'
#
loop_
_entity.id
_entity.type
_entity.pdbx_description
1 polymer ?
#
loop_
_entity_poly.entity_id
_entity_poly.type
_entity_poly.pdbx_seq_one_letter_code
_entity_poly.pdbx_strand_id
1 'polypeptide(L)'
;LTFSDPWIKGDSHRTSFRTSVFLSREVPQVFQSQNNGDIVSLRDYQNNNSEYSYSIDATNNPANSKFDNVADASEQFGSTSWFDYEGDSIALERVGGNVIFSRPLNGGDPFKKVPWQVLAGLNLQAVRPINYAGDTRPYGIPSDKIKNDRIDNDEVICTSFNCADRNTLASVRVATTYNTLNDGRNPTSGNFFSFGT
;
A
#
# COMPACT_ATOMS: atom_id res chain seq x y z
N LEU A 1 -14.40 1.18 10.43
CA LEU A 1 -15.03 1.39 11.73
C LEU A 1 -14.19 2.36 12.54
N THR A 2 -14.84 3.38 13.12
CA THR A 2 -14.15 4.38 13.94
C THR A 2 -14.88 4.54 15.27
N PHE A 3 -14.10 4.60 16.35
CA PHE A 3 -14.55 4.96 17.68
C PHE A 3 -13.79 6.20 18.15
N SER A 4 -14.47 7.14 18.82
CA SER A 4 -13.84 8.32 19.39
C SER A 4 -14.44 8.64 20.76
N ASP A 5 -13.58 8.93 21.71
CA ASP A 5 -13.96 9.44 23.01
C ASP A 5 -13.36 10.86 23.15
N PRO A 6 -14.19 11.88 23.28
CA PRO A 6 -13.72 13.26 23.41
C PRO A 6 -13.02 13.54 24.74
N TRP A 7 -13.15 12.64 25.70
CA TRP A 7 -12.58 12.83 27.03
C TRP A 7 -12.40 11.51 27.77
N ILE A 8 -11.16 11.11 27.93
CA ILE A 8 -10.82 9.91 28.70
C ILE A 8 -11.25 10.10 30.16
N LYS A 9 -12.11 9.23 30.66
CA LYS A 9 -12.63 9.30 32.03
C LYS A 9 -11.48 9.28 33.04
N GLY A 10 -11.48 10.29 33.92
CA GLY A 10 -10.47 10.44 34.96
C GLY A 10 -9.23 11.27 34.58
N ASP A 11 -9.12 11.67 33.32
CA ASP A 11 -8.04 12.58 32.89
C ASP A 11 -8.46 14.04 33.13
N SER A 12 -7.80 14.71 34.08
CA SER A 12 -8.03 16.12 34.40
C SER A 12 -7.69 17.07 33.23
N HIS A 13 -6.88 16.61 32.27
CA HIS A 13 -6.42 17.42 31.14
C HIS A 13 -7.29 17.25 29.89
N ARG A 14 -8.33 16.44 29.95
CA ARG A 14 -9.27 16.18 28.84
C ARG A 14 -8.62 15.67 27.57
N THR A 15 -7.74 14.70 27.71
CA THR A 15 -7.21 14.00 26.57
C THR A 15 -8.33 13.26 25.85
N SER A 16 -8.47 13.50 24.56
CA SER A 16 -9.35 12.73 23.69
C SER A 16 -8.57 11.63 22.99
N PHE A 17 -9.25 10.56 22.63
CA PHE A 17 -8.66 9.56 21.76
C PHE A 17 -9.63 9.15 20.63
N ARG A 18 -9.04 8.75 19.55
CA ARG A 18 -9.75 8.21 18.41
C ARG A 18 -9.02 6.96 17.91
N THR A 19 -9.77 5.90 17.74
CA THR A 19 -9.25 4.67 17.12
C THR A 19 -10.08 4.32 15.90
N SER A 20 -9.44 3.78 14.88
CA SER A 20 -10.15 3.26 13.72
C SER A 20 -9.49 2.00 13.20
N VAL A 21 -10.32 1.11 12.66
CA VAL A 21 -9.89 -0.03 11.86
C VAL A 21 -10.46 0.13 10.46
N PHE A 22 -9.67 -0.25 9.46
CA PHE A 22 -10.04 -0.11 8.06
C PHE A 22 -9.58 -1.30 7.23
N LEU A 23 -10.33 -1.54 6.19
CA LEU A 23 -10.00 -2.41 5.08
C LEU A 23 -10.28 -1.61 3.81
N SER A 24 -9.30 -1.50 2.93
CA SER A 24 -9.46 -0.86 1.63
C SER A 24 -8.77 -1.67 0.54
N ARG A 25 -9.34 -1.61 -0.65
CA ARG A 25 -8.73 -2.09 -1.89
C ARG A 25 -8.74 -0.95 -2.89
N GLU A 26 -7.59 -0.67 -3.44
CA GLU A 26 -7.44 0.41 -4.43
C GLU A 26 -6.42 0.02 -5.48
N VAL A 27 -6.64 0.45 -6.71
CA VAL A 27 -5.64 0.39 -7.77
C VAL A 27 -4.85 1.70 -7.71
N PRO A 28 -3.58 1.70 -7.30
CA PRO A 28 -2.78 2.92 -7.22
C PRO A 28 -2.63 3.56 -8.61
N GLN A 29 -2.60 4.88 -8.63
CA GLN A 29 -2.37 5.61 -9.89
C GLN A 29 -1.04 5.24 -10.57
N VAL A 30 -0.03 4.84 -9.80
CA VAL A 30 1.26 4.38 -10.31
C VAL A 30 1.15 3.09 -11.13
N PHE A 31 0.09 2.31 -10.92
CA PHE A 31 -0.21 1.10 -11.68
C PHE A 31 -1.15 1.36 -12.87
N GLN A 32 -1.65 2.58 -12.99
CA GLN A 32 -2.47 3.05 -14.10
C GLN A 32 -1.63 3.96 -14.98
N SER A 33 -1.01 3.41 -16.01
CA SER A 33 -0.20 4.22 -16.93
C SER A 33 -1.03 4.67 -18.12
N GLN A 34 -1.00 5.96 -18.43
CA GLN A 34 -1.65 6.49 -19.64
C GLN A 34 -0.88 6.20 -20.93
N ASN A 35 0.42 5.92 -20.84
CA ASN A 35 1.30 5.77 -22.00
C ASN A 35 1.86 4.36 -22.19
N ASN A 36 2.00 3.57 -21.13
CA ASN A 36 2.66 2.26 -21.16
C ASN A 36 1.72 1.10 -20.79
N GLY A 37 0.41 1.34 -20.78
CA GLY A 37 -0.57 0.34 -20.34
C GLY A 37 -0.61 0.16 -18.81
N ASP A 38 -1.66 -0.46 -18.34
CA ASP A 38 -1.83 -0.76 -16.91
C ASP A 38 -0.83 -1.83 -16.48
N ILE A 39 -0.44 -1.78 -15.22
CA ILE A 39 0.36 -2.86 -14.63
C ILE A 39 -0.57 -4.04 -14.37
N VAL A 40 -0.25 -5.15 -15.00
CA VAL A 40 -0.99 -6.40 -14.90
C VAL A 40 -0.28 -7.41 -14.05
N SER A 41 -1.04 -8.29 -13.42
CA SER A 41 -0.54 -9.25 -12.44
C SER A 41 0.19 -10.41 -13.10
N LEU A 42 1.30 -10.81 -12.48
CA LEU A 42 2.04 -12.00 -12.84
C LEU A 42 2.04 -12.98 -11.68
N ARG A 43 1.95 -14.27 -12.01
CA ARG A 43 2.13 -15.36 -11.06
C ARG A 43 3.58 -15.83 -11.13
N ASP A 44 4.23 -15.88 -9.98
CA ASP A 44 5.57 -16.46 -9.85
C ASP A 44 5.46 -17.99 -9.71
N TYR A 45 6.11 -18.70 -10.58
CA TYR A 45 6.28 -20.15 -10.51
C TYR A 45 7.67 -20.47 -10.00
N GLN A 46 7.79 -20.60 -8.68
CA GLN A 46 9.02 -21.07 -8.09
C GLN A 46 9.22 -22.58 -8.36
N ASN A 47 10.46 -22.92 -8.58
CA ASN A 47 11.01 -24.18 -9.09
C ASN A 47 10.80 -25.43 -8.23
N ASN A 48 9.76 -25.53 -7.42
CA ASN A 48 9.53 -26.70 -6.58
C ASN A 48 8.48 -27.67 -7.10
N ASN A 49 7.85 -27.40 -8.24
CA ASN A 49 6.87 -28.29 -8.83
C ASN A 49 7.34 -28.76 -10.22
N SER A 50 7.85 -29.97 -10.25
CA SER A 50 8.18 -30.71 -11.47
C SER A 50 6.97 -30.99 -12.40
N GLU A 51 5.79 -30.47 -12.10
CA GLU A 51 4.59 -30.67 -12.91
C GLU A 51 4.36 -29.59 -14.00
N TYR A 52 5.05 -28.48 -13.95
CA TYR A 52 4.94 -27.45 -14.98
C TYR A 52 6.20 -27.44 -15.84
N SER A 53 6.23 -28.32 -16.82
CA SER A 53 7.19 -28.24 -17.91
C SER A 53 6.68 -27.28 -18.97
N TYR A 54 7.37 -26.18 -19.18
CA TYR A 54 7.17 -25.31 -20.32
C TYR A 54 8.20 -25.69 -21.39
N SER A 55 7.77 -25.98 -22.60
CA SER A 55 8.66 -26.21 -23.69
C SER A 55 8.86 -24.94 -24.52
N ILE A 56 10.11 -24.63 -24.84
CA ILE A 56 10.37 -23.76 -25.98
C ILE A 56 10.08 -24.62 -27.22
N ASP A 57 9.03 -24.29 -27.95
CA ASP A 57 8.75 -24.96 -29.21
C ASP A 57 10.00 -24.86 -30.10
N ALA A 58 10.54 -26.03 -30.52
CA ALA A 58 11.71 -26.16 -31.37
C ALA A 58 11.60 -25.38 -32.68
N THR A 59 10.41 -24.85 -32.99
CA THR A 59 10.14 -24.06 -34.20
C THR A 59 10.29 -22.55 -34.00
N ASN A 60 10.73 -22.07 -32.82
CA ASN A 60 10.81 -20.65 -32.50
C ASN A 60 9.48 -19.89 -32.74
N ASN A 61 8.35 -20.55 -32.60
CA ASN A 61 7.06 -19.89 -32.69
C ASN A 61 6.75 -19.22 -31.32
N PRO A 62 6.86 -17.90 -31.20
CA PRO A 62 6.67 -17.21 -29.94
C PRO A 62 5.24 -17.31 -29.38
N ALA A 63 4.27 -17.73 -30.18
CA ALA A 63 2.88 -17.87 -29.76
C ALA A 63 2.62 -19.09 -28.85
N ASN A 64 3.61 -19.99 -28.68
CA ASN A 64 3.49 -21.20 -27.86
C ASN A 64 4.76 -21.47 -27.05
N SER A 65 5.37 -20.45 -26.45
CA SER A 65 6.57 -20.61 -25.64
C SER A 65 6.25 -21.31 -24.32
N LYS A 66 6.04 -22.62 -24.41
CA LYS A 66 6.10 -23.51 -23.26
C LYS A 66 7.53 -24.01 -23.14
N PHE A 67 8.07 -24.00 -21.95
CA PHE A 67 9.40 -24.55 -21.69
C PHE A 67 9.30 -26.04 -21.43
N ASP A 68 10.17 -26.84 -22.03
CA ASP A 68 10.16 -28.29 -21.85
C ASP A 68 10.58 -28.71 -20.45
N ASN A 69 11.31 -27.83 -19.75
CA ASN A 69 11.75 -28.05 -18.37
C ASN A 69 12.18 -26.73 -17.71
N VAL A 70 12.40 -26.80 -16.41
CA VAL A 70 12.82 -25.65 -15.60
C VAL A 70 14.20 -25.10 -15.97
N ALA A 71 15.09 -25.97 -16.50
CA ALA A 71 16.42 -25.54 -16.93
C ALA A 71 16.31 -24.58 -18.13
N ASP A 72 15.41 -24.88 -19.07
CA ASP A 72 15.18 -24.01 -20.23
C ASP A 72 14.59 -22.66 -19.81
N ALA A 73 13.67 -22.67 -18.86
CA ALA A 73 13.13 -21.45 -18.27
C ALA A 73 14.21 -20.63 -17.55
N SER A 74 15.08 -21.29 -16.80
CA SER A 74 16.19 -20.65 -16.08
C SER A 74 17.24 -20.06 -17.02
N GLU A 75 17.53 -20.72 -18.13
CA GLU A 75 18.46 -20.24 -19.15
C GLU A 75 17.91 -18.99 -19.85
N GLN A 76 16.62 -18.98 -20.14
CA GLN A 76 15.97 -17.84 -20.81
C GLN A 76 15.77 -16.64 -19.89
N PHE A 77 15.43 -16.85 -18.62
CA PHE A 77 15.15 -15.78 -17.66
C PHE A 77 16.31 -15.53 -16.68
N GLY A 78 17.38 -16.30 -16.73
CA GLY A 78 18.53 -16.16 -15.83
C GLY A 78 18.24 -16.43 -14.35
N SER A 79 17.09 -17.04 -14.05
CA SER A 79 16.66 -17.36 -12.69
C SER A 79 15.93 -18.69 -12.62
N THR A 80 15.81 -19.25 -11.41
CA THR A 80 15.04 -20.49 -11.15
C THR A 80 13.55 -20.24 -11.00
N SER A 81 13.09 -19.04 -11.18
CA SER A 81 11.69 -18.63 -11.17
C SER A 81 11.30 -18.06 -12.53
N TRP A 82 10.05 -18.24 -12.91
CA TRP A 82 9.45 -17.63 -14.10
C TRP A 82 8.07 -17.12 -13.77
N PHE A 83 7.52 -16.31 -14.66
CA PHE A 83 6.25 -15.65 -14.45
C PHE A 83 5.24 -16.05 -15.50
N ASP A 84 3.98 -16.16 -15.09
CA ASP A 84 2.84 -16.35 -15.95
C ASP A 84 1.93 -15.13 -15.91
N TYR A 85 1.40 -14.75 -17.05
CA TYR A 85 0.53 -13.60 -17.23
C TYR A 85 -0.92 -13.96 -16.93
N GLU A 86 -1.55 -13.23 -16.00
CA GLU A 86 -2.95 -13.43 -15.65
C GLU A 86 -3.92 -12.41 -16.28
N GLY A 87 -3.44 -11.29 -16.76
CA GLY A 87 -4.26 -10.25 -17.40
C GLY A 87 -5.01 -9.33 -16.41
N ASP A 88 -4.96 -9.63 -15.13
CA ASP A 88 -5.66 -8.85 -14.11
C ASP A 88 -4.86 -7.63 -13.68
N SER A 89 -5.55 -6.50 -13.49
CA SER A 89 -4.93 -5.33 -12.87
C SER A 89 -4.61 -5.60 -11.40
N ILE A 90 -3.49 -5.04 -10.94
CA ILE A 90 -3.05 -5.18 -9.55
C ILE A 90 -3.72 -4.12 -8.69
N ALA A 91 -4.36 -4.56 -7.63
CA ALA A 91 -4.86 -3.72 -6.55
C ALA A 91 -4.02 -3.87 -5.29
N LEU A 92 -3.92 -2.82 -4.49
CA LEU A 92 -3.36 -2.90 -3.15
C LEU A 92 -4.49 -3.07 -2.13
N GLU A 93 -4.47 -4.17 -1.42
CA GLU A 93 -5.31 -4.37 -0.25
C GLU A 93 -4.58 -3.87 0.99
N ARG A 94 -5.25 -3.00 1.76
CA ARG A 94 -4.73 -2.45 3.00
C ARG A 94 -5.66 -2.80 4.14
N VAL A 95 -5.13 -3.44 5.15
CA VAL A 95 -5.81 -3.77 6.40
C VAL A 95 -5.05 -3.18 7.55
N GLY A 96 -5.71 -2.41 8.38
CA GLY A 96 -4.99 -1.77 9.48
C GLY A 96 -5.87 -1.09 10.49
N GLY A 97 -5.19 -0.42 11.40
CA GLY A 97 -5.82 0.40 12.40
C GLY A 97 -4.91 1.54 12.85
N ASN A 98 -5.54 2.57 13.37
CA ASN A 98 -4.82 3.67 13.99
C ASN A 98 -5.43 4.04 15.34
N VAL A 99 -4.58 4.61 16.18
CA VAL A 99 -4.96 5.23 17.44
C VAL A 99 -4.32 6.62 17.47
N ILE A 100 -5.13 7.62 17.78
CA ILE A 100 -4.72 9.02 17.87
C ILE A 100 -5.17 9.56 19.21
N PHE A 101 -4.23 10.13 19.95
CA PHE A 101 -4.49 10.89 21.18
C PHE A 101 -4.30 12.37 20.90
N SER A 102 -5.18 13.18 21.45
CA SER A 102 -5.09 14.62 21.34
C SER A 102 -5.34 15.26 22.69
N ARG A 103 -4.43 16.15 23.09
CA ARG A 103 -4.45 16.78 24.40
C ARG A 103 -4.35 18.31 24.30
N PRO A 104 -5.33 19.03 24.84
CA PRO A 104 -5.25 20.47 24.98
C PRO A 104 -4.29 20.86 26.11
N LEU A 105 -3.46 21.88 25.88
CA LEU A 105 -2.51 22.37 26.86
C LEU A 105 -3.05 23.60 27.60
N ASN A 106 -4.29 23.56 28.08
CA ASN A 106 -4.94 24.60 28.85
C ASN A 106 -5.18 24.23 30.32
N GLY A 107 -4.55 23.16 30.82
CA GLY A 107 -4.76 22.62 32.15
C GLY A 107 -6.09 21.89 32.35
N GLY A 108 -6.82 21.57 31.28
CA GLY A 108 -8.10 20.86 31.32
C GLY A 108 -9.32 21.76 31.63
N ASP A 109 -9.12 23.06 31.77
CA ASP A 109 -10.21 24.01 32.05
C ASP A 109 -11.13 24.15 30.79
N PRO A 110 -12.43 23.80 30.91
CA PRO A 110 -13.35 23.86 29.77
C PRO A 110 -13.67 25.27 29.29
N PHE A 111 -13.48 26.26 30.15
CA PHE A 111 -13.81 27.66 29.89
C PHE A 111 -12.64 28.46 29.33
N LYS A 112 -11.42 27.94 29.43
CA LYS A 112 -10.25 28.59 28.86
C LYS A 112 -10.07 28.22 27.38
N LYS A 113 -9.73 29.22 26.58
CA LYS A 113 -9.30 28.96 25.18
C LYS A 113 -8.12 27.99 25.18
N VAL A 114 -8.11 27.09 24.21
CA VAL A 114 -7.07 26.10 24.00
C VAL A 114 -6.16 26.57 22.86
N PRO A 115 -5.19 27.45 23.08
CA PRO A 115 -4.32 27.90 22.00
C PRO A 115 -3.40 26.78 21.51
N TRP A 116 -2.95 25.92 22.44
CA TRP A 116 -2.05 24.82 22.13
C TRP A 116 -2.72 23.46 22.28
N GLN A 117 -2.52 22.61 21.27
CA GLN A 117 -2.95 21.22 21.28
C GLN A 117 -1.81 20.33 20.78
N VAL A 118 -1.59 19.22 21.45
CA VAL A 118 -0.63 18.19 21.05
C VAL A 118 -1.40 16.95 20.60
N LEU A 119 -0.91 16.35 19.53
CA LEU A 119 -1.45 15.12 18.97
C LEU A 119 -0.34 14.08 18.88
N ALA A 120 -0.63 12.86 19.29
CA ALA A 120 0.22 11.70 19.10
C ALA A 120 -0.61 10.57 18.50
N GLY A 121 -0.10 9.92 17.47
CA GLY A 121 -0.79 8.85 16.79
C GLY A 121 0.13 7.70 16.42
N LEU A 122 -0.43 6.51 16.43
CA LEU A 122 0.17 5.29 15.93
C LEU A 122 -0.73 4.72 14.84
N ASN A 123 -0.15 4.39 13.70
CA ASN A 123 -0.84 3.69 12.63
C ASN A 123 -0.08 2.41 12.29
N LEU A 124 -0.80 1.30 12.24
CA LEU A 124 -0.30 -0.01 11.86
C LEU A 124 -1.16 -0.52 10.73
N GLN A 125 -0.53 -0.90 9.62
CA GLN A 125 -1.25 -1.47 8.50
C GLN A 125 -0.44 -2.56 7.80
N ALA A 126 -1.14 -3.57 7.30
CA ALA A 126 -0.62 -4.54 6.38
C ALA A 126 -1.08 -4.19 4.96
N VAL A 127 -0.15 -4.24 4.02
CA VAL A 127 -0.39 -3.97 2.60
C VAL A 127 0.02 -5.20 1.82
N ARG A 128 -0.85 -5.65 0.92
CA ARG A 128 -0.56 -6.75 0.00
C ARG A 128 -1.07 -6.42 -1.41
N PRO A 129 -0.28 -6.71 -2.44
CA PRO A 129 -0.74 -6.64 -3.81
C PRO A 129 -1.61 -7.86 -4.11
N ILE A 130 -2.76 -7.64 -4.72
CA ILE A 130 -3.73 -8.69 -5.06
C ILE A 130 -4.25 -8.52 -6.47
N ASN A 131 -4.66 -9.63 -7.09
CA ASN A 131 -5.43 -9.63 -8.34
C ASN A 131 -6.93 -9.44 -8.05
N TYR A 132 -7.75 -9.52 -9.09
CA TYR A 132 -9.20 -9.42 -8.97
C TYR A 132 -9.82 -10.54 -8.12
N ALA A 133 -9.26 -11.75 -8.17
CA ALA A 133 -9.70 -12.90 -7.37
C ALA A 133 -9.33 -12.76 -5.88
N GLY A 134 -8.42 -11.85 -5.54
CA GLY A 134 -7.93 -11.64 -4.18
C GLY A 134 -6.67 -12.44 -3.85
N ASP A 135 -6.07 -13.09 -4.85
CA ASP A 135 -4.80 -13.77 -4.69
C ASP A 135 -3.65 -12.79 -4.65
N THR A 136 -2.65 -13.08 -3.85
CA THR A 136 -1.46 -12.24 -3.73
C THR A 136 -0.62 -12.29 -4.99
N ARG A 137 -0.23 -11.13 -5.51
CA ARG A 137 0.54 -10.95 -6.75
C ARG A 137 1.62 -9.91 -6.56
N PRO A 138 2.79 -10.30 -6.05
CA PRO A 138 3.89 -9.38 -5.76
C PRO A 138 4.61 -8.88 -7.02
N TYR A 139 4.34 -9.49 -8.18
CA TYR A 139 4.94 -9.15 -9.46
C TYR A 139 3.93 -8.61 -10.44
N GLY A 140 4.36 -7.68 -11.27
CA GLY A 140 3.57 -7.13 -12.36
C GLY A 140 4.43 -6.71 -13.53
N ILE A 141 3.77 -6.50 -14.67
CA ILE A 141 4.40 -6.00 -15.89
C ILE A 141 3.49 -4.96 -16.54
N PRO A 142 4.02 -3.90 -17.17
CA PRO A 142 3.24 -3.03 -18.02
C PRO A 142 2.64 -3.82 -19.20
N SER A 143 1.36 -3.66 -19.46
CA SER A 143 0.64 -4.45 -20.47
C SER A 143 1.17 -4.27 -21.89
N ASP A 144 1.79 -3.12 -22.20
CA ASP A 144 2.44 -2.84 -23.49
C ASP A 144 3.77 -3.58 -23.68
N LYS A 145 4.32 -4.14 -22.60
CA LYS A 145 5.57 -4.92 -22.62
C LYS A 145 5.35 -6.40 -22.91
N ILE A 146 4.12 -6.85 -22.81
CA ILE A 146 3.76 -8.23 -23.14
C ILE A 146 3.69 -8.36 -24.67
N LYS A 147 4.66 -9.05 -25.25
CA LYS A 147 4.75 -9.28 -26.69
C LYS A 147 4.55 -10.74 -27.01
N ASN A 148 3.46 -11.07 -27.72
CA ASN A 148 3.17 -12.45 -28.15
C ASN A 148 3.22 -13.46 -26.99
N ASP A 149 2.61 -13.11 -25.86
CA ASP A 149 2.61 -13.91 -24.61
C ASP A 149 4.01 -14.17 -24.02
N ARG A 150 5.01 -13.45 -24.48
CA ARG A 150 6.35 -13.49 -23.94
C ARG A 150 6.59 -12.33 -22.98
N ILE A 151 7.16 -12.66 -21.84
CA ILE A 151 7.53 -11.73 -20.79
C ILE A 151 9.05 -11.73 -20.66
N ASP A 152 9.67 -10.57 -20.82
CA ASP A 152 11.09 -10.39 -20.56
C ASP A 152 11.28 -10.09 -19.05
N ASN A 153 12.18 -10.84 -18.41
CA ASN A 153 12.35 -10.80 -16.94
C ASN A 153 12.82 -9.44 -16.42
N ASP A 154 13.53 -8.67 -17.22
CA ASP A 154 14.00 -7.32 -16.91
C ASP A 154 12.87 -6.27 -16.94
N GLU A 155 11.73 -6.59 -17.51
CA GLU A 155 10.55 -5.72 -17.53
C GLU A 155 9.57 -6.00 -16.37
N VAL A 156 9.80 -7.08 -15.61
CA VAL A 156 9.00 -7.43 -14.43
C VAL A 156 9.33 -6.49 -13.28
N ILE A 157 8.30 -5.92 -12.68
CA ILE A 157 8.41 -5.00 -11.57
C ILE A 157 7.83 -5.58 -10.29
N CYS A 158 8.41 -5.19 -9.15
CA CYS A 158 7.80 -5.46 -7.85
C CYS A 158 6.61 -4.52 -7.63
N THR A 159 5.47 -5.07 -7.29
CA THR A 159 4.25 -4.32 -6.93
C THR A 159 4.16 -4.03 -5.44
N SER A 160 5.11 -4.58 -4.68
CA SER A 160 5.28 -4.38 -3.25
C SER A 160 6.75 -4.16 -2.91
N PHE A 161 7.04 -3.79 -1.67
CA PHE A 161 8.42 -3.64 -1.22
C PHE A 161 9.12 -5.02 -1.21
N ASN A 162 10.27 -5.11 -1.91
CA ASN A 162 11.05 -6.33 -2.10
C ASN A 162 10.26 -7.53 -2.69
N CYS A 163 9.27 -7.28 -3.52
CA CYS A 163 8.39 -8.31 -4.06
C CYS A 163 7.79 -9.23 -2.97
N ALA A 164 7.56 -8.69 -1.80
CA ALA A 164 6.99 -9.45 -0.71
C ALA A 164 5.48 -9.60 -0.86
N ASP A 165 4.96 -10.78 -0.53
CA ASP A 165 3.52 -11.05 -0.54
C ASP A 165 2.73 -10.12 0.38
N ARG A 166 3.38 -9.68 1.44
CA ARG A 166 2.78 -8.80 2.45
C ARG A 166 3.83 -7.92 3.09
N ASN A 167 3.54 -6.64 3.19
CA ASN A 167 4.35 -5.67 3.93
C ASN A 167 3.57 -5.13 5.12
N THR A 168 4.25 -4.95 6.24
CA THR A 168 3.69 -4.29 7.42
C THR A 168 4.30 -2.91 7.56
N LEU A 169 3.45 -1.90 7.58
CA LEU A 169 3.85 -0.52 7.76
C LEU A 169 3.41 -0.05 9.15
N ALA A 170 4.36 0.48 9.90
CA ALA A 170 4.12 1.13 11.18
C ALA A 170 4.55 2.60 11.05
N SER A 171 3.67 3.52 11.43
CA SER A 171 4.01 4.93 11.45
C SER A 171 3.58 5.58 12.76
N VAL A 172 4.44 6.43 13.28
CA VAL A 172 4.17 7.26 14.44
C VAL A 172 4.02 8.69 13.94
N ARG A 173 2.99 9.36 14.40
CA ARG A 173 2.73 10.77 14.10
C ARG A 173 2.74 11.56 15.38
N VAL A 174 3.48 12.66 15.40
CA VAL A 174 3.43 13.66 16.47
C VAL A 174 3.17 15.00 15.81
N ALA A 175 2.21 15.73 16.34
CA ALA A 175 1.90 17.06 15.85
C ALA A 175 1.53 17.99 16.99
N THR A 176 1.79 19.27 16.81
CA THR A 176 1.31 20.32 17.68
C THR A 176 0.65 21.42 16.86
N THR A 177 -0.42 21.95 17.38
CA THR A 177 -1.15 23.06 16.77
C THR A 177 -1.28 24.20 17.76
N TYR A 178 -1.02 25.40 17.29
CA TYR A 178 -1.31 26.64 17.99
C TYR A 178 -2.36 27.41 17.23
N ASN A 179 -3.48 27.70 17.85
CA ASN A 179 -4.61 28.33 17.19
C ASN A 179 -5.22 29.41 18.13
N THR A 180 -5.09 30.66 17.75
CA THR A 180 -5.70 31.81 18.40
C THR A 180 -6.68 32.56 17.52
N LEU A 181 -7.04 31.95 16.36
CA LEU A 181 -8.00 32.58 15.46
C LEU A 181 -9.32 32.87 16.18
N ASN A 182 -9.88 34.04 15.89
CA ASN A 182 -11.18 34.45 16.45
C ASN A 182 -12.35 33.68 15.83
N ASP A 183 -12.23 33.23 14.57
CA ASP A 183 -13.19 32.43 13.86
C ASP A 183 -12.44 31.37 13.03
N GLY A 184 -12.94 30.14 13.04
CA GLY A 184 -12.34 29.05 12.26
C GLY A 184 -12.68 29.05 10.77
N ARG A 185 -13.77 29.74 10.38
CA ARG A 185 -14.21 29.78 8.97
C ARG A 185 -13.81 31.07 8.26
N ASN A 186 -13.89 32.19 8.96
CA ASN A 186 -13.56 33.51 8.42
C ASN A 186 -12.73 34.30 9.42
N PRO A 187 -11.46 33.96 9.62
CA PRO A 187 -10.62 34.59 10.62
C PRO A 187 -10.29 36.02 10.23
N THR A 188 -10.60 36.95 11.11
CA THR A 188 -10.22 38.39 11.00
C THR A 188 -9.08 38.78 11.89
N SER A 189 -8.74 37.94 12.87
CA SER A 189 -7.62 38.16 13.79
C SER A 189 -7.15 36.85 14.42
N GLY A 190 -5.91 36.82 14.89
CA GLY A 190 -5.26 35.67 15.52
C GLY A 190 -4.20 35.03 14.66
N ASN A 191 -3.54 34.01 15.19
CA ASN A 191 -2.47 33.27 14.56
C ASN A 191 -2.80 31.77 14.54
N PHE A 192 -2.35 31.10 13.50
CA PHE A 192 -2.41 29.65 13.39
C PHE A 192 -1.05 29.10 12.97
N PHE A 193 -0.54 28.13 13.73
CA PHE A 193 0.65 27.37 13.41
C PHE A 193 0.37 25.89 13.60
N SER A 194 0.85 25.08 12.68
CA SER A 194 0.81 23.62 12.78
C SER A 194 2.19 23.08 12.45
N PHE A 195 2.70 22.23 13.32
CA PHE A 195 3.94 21.51 13.10
C PHE A 195 3.70 20.04 13.41
N GLY A 196 4.17 19.15 12.53
CA GLY A 196 4.00 17.72 12.71
C GLY A 196 4.92 16.92 11.79
N THR A 197 5.12 15.65 12.13
CA THR A 197 5.93 14.66 11.40
C THR A 197 5.13 13.37 11.29
#